data_0bab1eb60bdf2a8e412353b911924095
#
_entry.id   0bab1eb60bdf2a8e412353b911924095
#
_cell.length_a   1.000
_cell.length_b   1.000
_cell.length_c   1.000
_cell.angle_alpha   90.00
_cell.angle_beta   90.00
_cell.angle_gamma   90.00
#
_symmetry.space_group_name_H-M   'P 1'
#
loop_
_entity.id
_entity.type
_entity.pdbx_description
1 polymer ?
#
loop_
_entity_poly.entity_id
_entity_poly.type
_entity_poly.pdbx_seq_one_letter_code
_entity_poly.pdbx_strand_id
1 'polypeptide(L)'
;MAKPYDYDIGIIGGGAAGLTTASGAAQLGAKTLLIEKEKDLGGDCLHFGCVPSKTLINSARAYHTIVNAGKHGLPDVDAPPVDFAGIRNRIENVISTIQEHDSEERFCGLGAKVAFGSPEFVDEHAVSLNGNTVSAKKWLIATGSSPGVPPVPGLAQAGYITNREIFSLE
;
A
#
# COMPACT_ATOMS: atom_id res chain seq x y z
N MET A 1 19.77 -30.01 -20.31
CA MET A 1 19.84 -28.56 -20.09
C MET A 1 18.64 -28.18 -19.23
N ALA A 2 18.85 -27.51 -18.09
CA ALA A 2 17.72 -27.03 -17.28
C ALA A 2 16.92 -26.03 -18.14
N LYS A 3 15.57 -26.11 -18.10
CA LYS A 3 14.72 -25.14 -18.76
C LYS A 3 15.04 -23.75 -18.21
N PRO A 4 15.32 -22.75 -19.07
CA PRO A 4 15.50 -21.40 -18.58
C PRO A 4 14.18 -20.92 -17.96
N TYR A 5 14.24 -20.32 -16.78
CA TYR A 5 13.11 -19.67 -16.15
C TYR A 5 12.71 -18.41 -16.93
N ASP A 6 11.43 -18.02 -16.86
CA ASP A 6 10.96 -16.80 -17.49
C ASP A 6 11.56 -15.56 -16.82
N TYR A 7 11.79 -15.63 -15.50
CA TYR A 7 12.36 -14.56 -14.69
C TYR A 7 13.46 -15.05 -13.73
N ASP A 8 14.38 -14.17 -13.36
CA ASP A 8 15.36 -14.45 -12.30
C ASP A 8 14.70 -14.40 -10.93
N ILE A 9 13.76 -13.43 -10.74
CA ILE A 9 13.00 -13.26 -9.52
C ILE A 9 11.54 -12.92 -9.84
N GLY A 10 10.63 -13.66 -9.22
CA GLY A 10 9.21 -13.34 -9.13
C GLY A 10 8.86 -12.82 -7.74
N ILE A 11 8.05 -11.79 -7.67
CA ILE A 11 7.67 -11.10 -6.44
C ILE A 11 6.14 -11.08 -6.37
N ILE A 12 5.58 -11.58 -5.28
CA ILE A 12 4.12 -11.61 -5.06
C ILE A 12 3.78 -10.60 -3.97
N GLY A 13 3.08 -9.53 -4.36
CA GLY A 13 2.67 -8.41 -3.53
C GLY A 13 3.43 -7.12 -3.86
N GLY A 14 2.69 -6.11 -4.32
CA GLY A 14 3.17 -4.77 -4.70
C GLY A 14 3.14 -3.75 -3.56
N GLY A 15 3.27 -4.20 -2.31
CA GLY A 15 3.45 -3.33 -1.15
C GLY A 15 4.92 -2.96 -0.91
N ALA A 16 5.22 -2.33 0.22
CA ALA A 16 6.55 -1.78 0.53
C ALA A 16 7.71 -2.78 0.32
N ALA A 17 7.56 -4.03 0.77
CA ALA A 17 8.60 -5.05 0.62
C ALA A 17 8.78 -5.46 -0.85
N GLY A 18 7.66 -5.67 -1.56
CA GLY A 18 7.68 -6.04 -2.98
C GLY A 18 8.26 -4.96 -3.87
N LEU A 19 7.82 -3.71 -3.70
CA LEU A 19 8.30 -2.56 -4.47
C LEU A 19 9.79 -2.31 -4.25
N THR A 20 10.25 -2.36 -2.99
CA THR A 20 11.68 -2.20 -2.69
C THR A 20 12.53 -3.28 -3.36
N THR A 21 12.06 -4.54 -3.29
CA THR A 21 12.79 -5.66 -3.91
C THR A 21 12.74 -5.58 -5.43
N ALA A 22 11.58 -5.25 -6.02
CA ALA A 22 11.42 -5.13 -7.47
C ALA A 22 12.33 -4.03 -8.03
N SER A 23 12.36 -2.86 -7.39
CA SER A 23 13.24 -1.75 -7.76
C SER A 23 14.71 -2.16 -7.69
N GLY A 24 15.14 -2.75 -6.57
CA GLY A 24 16.53 -3.17 -6.39
C GLY A 24 16.95 -4.25 -7.38
N ALA A 25 16.16 -5.30 -7.55
CA ALA A 25 16.46 -6.40 -8.46
C ALA A 25 16.53 -5.93 -9.93
N ALA A 26 15.56 -5.14 -10.37
CA ALA A 26 15.54 -4.63 -11.74
C ALA A 26 16.74 -3.71 -12.03
N GLN A 27 17.07 -2.79 -11.12
CA GLN A 27 18.23 -1.91 -11.28
C GLN A 27 19.57 -2.64 -11.27
N LEU A 28 19.66 -3.82 -10.63
CA LEU A 28 20.81 -4.71 -10.68
C LEU A 28 20.82 -5.60 -11.93
N GLY A 29 19.87 -5.43 -12.85
CA GLY A 29 19.79 -6.14 -14.12
C GLY A 29 19.14 -7.53 -14.05
N ALA A 30 18.51 -7.91 -12.93
CA ALA A 30 17.76 -9.14 -12.84
C ALA A 30 16.43 -9.03 -13.63
N LYS A 31 16.07 -10.07 -14.40
CA LYS A 31 14.79 -10.17 -15.06
C LYS A 31 13.70 -10.36 -14.01
N THR A 32 12.99 -9.29 -13.65
CA THR A 32 12.12 -9.18 -12.50
C THR A 32 10.64 -9.14 -12.89
N LEU A 33 9.83 -9.97 -12.22
CA LEU A 33 8.37 -9.93 -12.28
C LEU A 33 7.81 -9.51 -10.93
N LEU A 34 6.94 -8.49 -10.91
CA LEU A 34 6.15 -8.08 -9.77
C LEU A 34 4.67 -8.40 -10.04
N ILE A 35 4.03 -9.13 -9.14
CA ILE A 35 2.62 -9.49 -9.25
C ILE A 35 1.86 -8.83 -8.10
N GLU A 36 0.77 -8.10 -8.41
CA GLU A 36 -0.12 -7.49 -7.42
C GLU A 36 -1.57 -7.87 -7.70
N LYS A 37 -2.33 -8.19 -6.65
CA LYS A 37 -3.74 -8.57 -6.77
C LYS A 37 -4.68 -7.37 -6.82
N GLU A 38 -4.31 -6.27 -6.18
CA GLU A 38 -5.09 -5.04 -6.18
C GLU A 38 -4.84 -4.25 -7.48
N LYS A 39 -5.71 -3.29 -7.76
CA LYS A 39 -5.60 -2.47 -8.98
C LYS A 39 -4.40 -1.51 -8.97
N ASP A 40 -3.92 -1.14 -7.77
CA ASP A 40 -2.87 -0.17 -7.58
C ASP A 40 -1.73 -0.76 -6.74
N LEU A 41 -0.50 -0.38 -7.04
CA LEU A 41 0.68 -0.69 -6.23
C LEU A 41 0.71 0.20 -4.97
N GLY A 42 1.59 -0.12 -3.99
CA GLY A 42 1.77 0.67 -2.77
C GLY A 42 1.38 -0.07 -1.50
N GLY A 43 0.40 -0.99 -1.60
CA GLY A 43 -0.05 -1.83 -0.51
C GLY A 43 -0.56 -1.05 0.71
N ASP A 44 -0.57 -1.70 1.87
CA ASP A 44 -1.11 -1.11 3.12
C ASP A 44 -0.40 0.19 3.52
N CYS A 45 0.91 0.31 3.28
CA CYS A 45 1.65 1.51 3.66
C CYS A 45 1.11 2.76 2.98
N LEU A 46 0.84 2.70 1.68
CA LEU A 46 0.33 3.82 0.91
C LEU A 46 -1.15 4.06 1.13
N HIS A 47 -1.98 2.99 1.14
CA HIS A 47 -3.43 3.15 1.10
C HIS A 47 -4.11 3.12 2.47
N PHE A 48 -3.57 2.36 3.45
CA PHE A 48 -4.25 2.07 4.71
C PHE A 48 -3.35 2.17 5.94
N GLY A 49 -2.11 2.66 5.80
CA GLY A 49 -1.11 2.64 6.87
C GLY A 49 -0.36 3.95 7.02
N CYS A 50 0.91 3.93 6.65
CA CYS A 50 1.87 5.00 6.96
C CYS A 50 1.44 6.36 6.41
N VAL A 51 1.07 6.41 5.14
CA VAL A 51 0.75 7.66 4.44
C VAL A 51 -0.52 8.30 4.99
N PRO A 52 -1.68 7.63 5.00
CA PRO A 52 -2.91 8.22 5.50
C PRO A 52 -2.84 8.55 6.99
N SER A 53 -2.24 7.68 7.82
CA SER A 53 -2.14 7.94 9.25
C SER A 53 -1.26 9.15 9.58
N LYS A 54 -0.12 9.33 8.92
CA LYS A 54 0.74 10.50 9.11
C LYS A 54 0.09 11.78 8.60
N THR A 55 -0.66 11.69 7.52
CA THR A 55 -1.43 12.82 6.98
C THR A 55 -2.52 13.24 7.97
N LEU A 56 -3.29 12.30 8.53
CA LEU A 56 -4.31 12.56 9.55
C LEU A 56 -3.69 13.16 10.82
N ILE A 57 -2.62 12.55 11.35
CA ILE A 57 -1.92 13.06 12.54
C ILE A 57 -1.38 14.48 12.32
N ASN A 58 -0.89 14.78 11.11
CA ASN A 58 -0.42 16.13 10.79
C ASN A 58 -1.56 17.15 10.81
N SER A 59 -2.73 16.82 10.28
CA SER A 59 -3.92 17.67 10.36
C SER A 59 -4.37 17.87 11.82
N ALA A 60 -4.40 16.80 12.61
CA ALA A 60 -4.74 16.87 14.03
C ALA A 60 -3.78 17.77 14.83
N ARG A 61 -2.48 17.67 14.56
CA ARG A 61 -1.46 18.52 15.19
C ARG A 61 -1.63 19.99 14.82
N ALA A 62 -1.89 20.27 13.54
CA ALA A 62 -2.14 21.65 13.07
C ALA A 62 -3.35 22.25 13.78
N TYR A 63 -4.47 21.53 13.83
CA TYR A 63 -5.67 21.97 14.53
C TYR A 63 -5.42 22.17 16.02
N HIS A 64 -4.76 21.21 16.68
CA HIS A 64 -4.38 21.33 18.10
C HIS A 64 -3.53 22.57 18.37
N THR A 65 -2.60 22.91 17.49
CA THR A 65 -1.78 24.12 17.63
C THR A 65 -2.63 25.38 17.50
N ILE A 66 -3.57 25.41 16.55
CA ILE A 66 -4.49 26.54 16.35
C ILE A 66 -5.33 26.80 17.60
N VAL A 67 -6.01 25.77 18.12
CA VAL A 67 -6.91 25.94 19.29
C VAL A 67 -6.16 26.17 20.59
N ASN A 68 -4.85 25.96 20.64
CA ASN A 68 -4.00 26.23 21.79
C ASN A 68 -3.02 27.39 21.56
N ALA A 69 -3.28 28.24 20.57
CA ALA A 69 -2.39 29.35 20.20
C ALA A 69 -2.02 30.24 21.39
N GLY A 70 -2.95 30.55 22.28
CA GLY A 70 -2.72 31.34 23.49
C GLY A 70 -1.66 30.75 24.42
N LYS A 71 -1.52 29.43 24.50
CA LYS A 71 -0.45 28.76 25.30
C LYS A 71 0.95 29.04 24.74
N HIS A 72 1.06 29.48 23.50
CA HIS A 72 2.30 29.83 22.83
C HIS A 72 2.53 31.36 22.76
N GLY A 73 1.75 32.15 23.52
CA GLY A 73 1.84 33.62 23.51
C GLY A 73 1.26 34.29 22.25
N LEU A 74 0.49 33.55 21.45
CA LEU A 74 -0.22 34.05 20.29
C LEU A 74 -1.66 34.43 20.66
N PRO A 75 -2.38 35.23 19.86
CA PRO A 75 -3.78 35.50 20.05
C PRO A 75 -4.61 34.20 20.09
N ASP A 76 -5.61 34.14 20.94
CA ASP A 76 -6.57 33.05 20.95
C ASP A 76 -7.34 33.00 19.62
N VAL A 77 -7.56 31.78 19.13
CA VAL A 77 -8.27 31.54 17.88
C VAL A 77 -9.52 30.72 18.19
N ASP A 78 -10.67 31.25 17.84
CA ASP A 78 -11.95 30.51 17.85
C ASP A 78 -12.03 29.67 16.56
N ALA A 79 -11.57 28.43 16.66
CA ALA A 79 -11.53 27.53 15.52
C ALA A 79 -12.88 26.80 15.36
N PRO A 80 -13.46 26.76 14.16
CA PRO A 80 -14.68 26.02 13.91
C PRO A 80 -14.47 24.50 14.13
N PRO A 81 -15.55 23.72 14.32
CA PRO A 81 -15.47 22.28 14.31
C PRO A 81 -14.74 21.73 13.08
N VAL A 82 -14.06 20.61 13.26
CA VAL A 82 -13.27 19.98 12.19
C VAL A 82 -14.22 19.45 11.10
N ASP A 83 -13.95 19.83 9.85
CA ASP A 83 -14.54 19.22 8.67
C ASP A 83 -13.76 17.97 8.28
N PHE A 84 -14.31 16.81 8.57
CA PHE A 84 -13.67 15.52 8.25
C PHE A 84 -13.61 15.26 6.74
N ALA A 85 -14.55 15.78 5.95
CA ALA A 85 -14.52 15.66 4.49
C ALA A 85 -13.28 16.35 3.89
N GLY A 86 -12.93 17.53 4.42
CA GLY A 86 -11.73 18.25 4.02
C GLY A 86 -10.45 17.46 4.37
N ILE A 87 -10.43 16.78 5.53
CA ILE A 87 -9.30 15.93 5.94
C ILE A 87 -9.19 14.71 5.03
N ARG A 88 -10.30 14.03 4.73
CA ARG A 88 -10.35 12.90 3.80
C ARG A 88 -9.80 13.29 2.43
N ASN A 89 -10.30 14.36 1.83
CA ASN A 89 -9.83 14.84 0.54
C ASN A 89 -8.32 15.14 0.54
N ARG A 90 -7.80 15.69 1.65
CA ARG A 90 -6.36 15.89 1.81
C ARG A 90 -5.59 14.57 1.84
N ILE A 91 -6.09 13.56 2.53
CA ILE A 91 -5.48 12.22 2.58
C ILE A 91 -5.44 11.60 1.18
N GLU A 92 -6.55 11.62 0.46
CA GLU A 92 -6.67 11.11 -0.90
C GLU A 92 -5.69 11.81 -1.87
N ASN A 93 -5.56 13.12 -1.78
CA ASN A 93 -4.61 13.90 -2.59
C ASN A 93 -3.15 13.50 -2.29
N VAL A 94 -2.80 13.29 -1.03
CA VAL A 94 -1.44 12.85 -0.65
C VAL A 94 -1.17 11.44 -1.17
N ILE A 95 -2.14 10.52 -1.03
CA ILE A 95 -2.02 9.16 -1.59
C ILE A 95 -1.83 9.22 -3.10
N SER A 96 -2.66 9.99 -3.81
CA SER A 96 -2.58 10.14 -5.28
C SER A 96 -1.22 10.67 -5.73
N THR A 97 -0.67 11.66 -5.01
CA THR A 97 0.67 12.21 -5.32
C THR A 97 1.78 11.16 -5.18
N ILE A 98 1.70 10.32 -4.13
CA ILE A 98 2.71 9.26 -3.89
C ILE A 98 2.49 8.11 -4.86
N GLN A 99 1.24 7.82 -5.25
CA GLN A 99 0.90 6.75 -6.21
C GLN A 99 1.62 6.90 -7.56
N GLU A 100 1.94 8.12 -7.99
CA GLU A 100 2.73 8.36 -9.20
C GLU A 100 4.12 7.69 -9.10
N HIS A 101 4.69 7.65 -7.88
CA HIS A 101 5.97 6.98 -7.61
C HIS A 101 5.83 5.46 -7.43
N ASP A 102 4.65 4.98 -7.07
CA ASP A 102 4.34 3.55 -6.92
C ASP A 102 3.45 3.06 -8.09
N SER A 103 3.74 3.54 -9.31
CA SER A 103 2.99 3.21 -10.52
C SER A 103 3.61 2.06 -11.32
N GLU A 104 2.75 1.33 -12.06
CA GLU A 104 3.20 0.32 -13.03
C GLU A 104 4.23 0.91 -14.02
N GLU A 105 3.93 2.11 -14.55
CA GLU A 105 4.78 2.79 -15.53
C GLU A 105 6.20 2.99 -14.99
N ARG A 106 6.32 3.47 -13.74
CA ARG A 106 7.62 3.67 -13.10
C ARG A 106 8.39 2.36 -12.96
N PHE A 107 7.75 1.30 -12.45
CA PHE A 107 8.43 0.02 -12.25
C PHE A 107 8.80 -0.67 -13.56
N CYS A 108 7.98 -0.54 -14.60
CA CYS A 108 8.34 -0.96 -15.96
C CYS A 108 9.53 -0.14 -16.50
N GLY A 109 9.57 1.16 -16.24
CA GLY A 109 10.70 2.03 -16.59
C GLY A 109 12.00 1.66 -15.87
N LEU A 110 11.93 1.07 -14.67
CA LEU A 110 13.08 0.52 -13.94
C LEU A 110 13.55 -0.85 -14.48
N GLY A 111 12.80 -1.47 -15.39
CA GLY A 111 13.12 -2.77 -15.99
C GLY A 111 12.40 -3.96 -15.35
N ALA A 112 11.48 -3.75 -14.41
CA ALA A 112 10.60 -4.79 -13.91
C ALA A 112 9.40 -5.00 -14.83
N LYS A 113 8.88 -6.22 -14.91
CA LYS A 113 7.56 -6.49 -15.48
C LYS A 113 6.54 -6.47 -14.33
N VAL A 114 5.48 -5.70 -14.48
CA VAL A 114 4.34 -5.71 -13.55
C VAL A 114 3.20 -6.54 -14.16
N ALA A 115 2.52 -7.31 -13.33
CA ALA A 115 1.34 -8.07 -13.71
C ALA A 115 0.31 -8.02 -12.57
N PHE A 116 -0.96 -7.88 -12.93
CA PHE A 116 -2.06 -7.85 -11.96
C PHE A 116 -2.81 -9.17 -11.93
N GLY A 117 -3.10 -9.66 -10.73
CA GLY A 117 -3.85 -10.89 -10.49
C GLY A 117 -3.40 -11.61 -9.23
N SER A 118 -4.12 -12.68 -8.89
CA SER A 118 -3.80 -13.55 -7.74
C SER A 118 -3.10 -14.80 -8.25
N PRO A 119 -1.79 -14.98 -8.00
CA PRO A 119 -1.07 -16.16 -8.44
C PRO A 119 -1.32 -17.34 -7.50
N GLU A 120 -1.31 -18.56 -8.06
CA GLU A 120 -1.32 -19.80 -7.32
C GLU A 120 -0.06 -20.60 -7.65
N PHE A 121 0.66 -21.10 -6.64
CA PHE A 121 1.84 -21.93 -6.87
C PHE A 121 1.46 -23.26 -7.52
N VAL A 122 2.12 -23.58 -8.62
CA VAL A 122 2.03 -24.88 -9.29
C VAL A 122 3.15 -25.80 -8.78
N ASP A 123 4.34 -25.23 -8.59
CA ASP A 123 5.50 -25.85 -7.99
C ASP A 123 6.41 -24.79 -7.33
N GLU A 124 7.60 -25.17 -6.85
CA GLU A 124 8.54 -24.27 -6.17
C GLU A 124 9.11 -23.14 -7.06
N HIS A 125 8.93 -23.25 -8.38
CA HIS A 125 9.45 -22.31 -9.36
C HIS A 125 8.38 -21.69 -10.26
N ALA A 126 7.15 -22.17 -10.22
CA ALA A 126 6.09 -21.76 -11.14
C ALA A 126 4.80 -21.37 -10.42
N VAL A 127 4.15 -20.34 -10.93
CA VAL A 127 2.81 -19.92 -10.54
C VAL A 127 1.87 -19.92 -11.73
N SER A 128 0.61 -20.22 -11.49
CA SER A 128 -0.49 -19.94 -12.40
C SER A 128 -0.99 -18.52 -12.15
N LEU A 129 -1.02 -17.68 -13.17
CA LEU A 129 -1.50 -16.31 -13.12
C LEU A 129 -2.43 -16.04 -14.30
N ASN A 130 -3.69 -15.75 -14.06
CA ASN A 130 -4.68 -15.46 -15.10
C ASN A 130 -4.73 -16.54 -16.21
N GLY A 131 -4.64 -17.83 -15.83
CA GLY A 131 -4.66 -18.97 -16.74
C GLY A 131 -3.35 -19.29 -17.46
N ASN A 132 -2.28 -18.54 -17.20
CA ASN A 132 -0.95 -18.78 -17.76
C ASN A 132 0.02 -19.23 -16.67
N THR A 133 0.92 -20.15 -17.00
CA THR A 133 2.01 -20.54 -16.10
C THR A 133 3.23 -19.64 -16.34
N VAL A 134 3.74 -19.07 -15.26
CA VAL A 134 4.92 -18.21 -15.26
C VAL A 134 5.94 -18.76 -14.29
N SER A 135 7.22 -18.79 -14.69
CA SER A 135 8.29 -19.38 -13.89
C SER A 135 9.37 -18.36 -13.48
N ALA A 136 9.89 -18.53 -12.26
CA ALA A 136 11.03 -17.75 -11.77
C ALA A 136 12.04 -18.64 -11.04
N LYS A 137 13.30 -18.28 -11.15
CA LYS A 137 14.37 -18.97 -10.45
C LYS A 137 14.23 -18.86 -8.92
N LYS A 138 13.70 -17.73 -8.44
CA LYS A 138 13.37 -17.48 -7.02
C LYS A 138 12.07 -16.73 -6.94
N TRP A 139 11.32 -17.01 -5.87
CA TRP A 139 10.10 -16.27 -5.52
C TRP A 139 10.26 -15.56 -4.18
N LEU A 140 9.81 -14.30 -4.13
CA LEU A 140 9.59 -13.55 -2.89
C LEU A 140 8.09 -13.45 -2.64
N ILE A 141 7.65 -13.92 -1.47
CA ILE A 141 6.27 -13.75 -1.01
C ILE A 141 6.23 -12.53 -0.10
N ALA A 142 5.63 -11.45 -0.58
CA ALA A 142 5.53 -10.13 0.08
C ALA A 142 4.07 -9.68 0.19
N THR A 143 3.16 -10.61 0.44
CA THR A 143 1.71 -10.43 0.38
C THR A 143 1.12 -9.61 1.53
N GLY A 144 1.92 -9.20 2.51
CA GLY A 144 1.49 -8.41 3.65
C GLY A 144 0.57 -9.18 4.61
N SER A 145 -0.29 -8.41 5.30
CA SER A 145 -1.24 -8.95 6.27
C SER A 145 -2.55 -8.16 6.22
N SER A 146 -3.59 -8.72 6.85
CA SER A 146 -4.87 -8.05 7.04
C SER A 146 -5.24 -8.02 8.52
N PRO A 147 -6.01 -7.03 9.00
CA PRO A 147 -6.46 -6.98 10.39
C PRO A 147 -7.23 -8.24 10.77
N GLY A 148 -6.81 -8.88 11.85
CA GLY A 148 -7.54 -9.99 12.43
C GLY A 148 -8.72 -9.47 13.27
N VAL A 149 -9.92 -9.99 13.03
CA VAL A 149 -11.11 -9.65 13.82
C VAL A 149 -11.27 -10.70 14.91
N PRO A 150 -11.18 -10.31 16.20
CA PRO A 150 -11.32 -11.28 17.29
C PRO A 150 -12.77 -11.82 17.36
N PRO A 151 -12.97 -13.09 17.76
CA PRO A 151 -14.30 -13.71 17.83
C PRO A 151 -15.05 -13.27 19.11
N VAL A 152 -15.30 -11.96 19.25
CA VAL A 152 -16.05 -11.40 20.38
C VAL A 152 -17.54 -11.47 20.06
N PRO A 153 -18.37 -12.10 20.92
CA PRO A 153 -19.81 -12.16 20.71
C PRO A 153 -20.42 -10.76 20.57
N GLY A 154 -21.22 -10.56 19.52
CA GLY A 154 -21.86 -9.27 19.24
C GLY A 154 -21.02 -8.27 18.45
N LEU A 155 -19.73 -8.47 18.26
CA LEU A 155 -18.86 -7.51 17.55
C LEU A 155 -19.32 -7.27 16.11
N ALA A 156 -19.64 -8.34 15.39
CA ALA A 156 -20.11 -8.23 14.01
C ALA A 156 -21.43 -7.46 13.89
N GLN A 157 -22.35 -7.64 14.87
CA GLN A 157 -23.65 -6.96 14.91
C GLN A 157 -23.52 -5.49 15.35
N ALA A 158 -22.57 -5.18 16.24
CA ALA A 158 -22.32 -3.80 16.67
C ALA A 158 -21.66 -2.95 15.57
N GLY A 159 -21.02 -3.58 14.61
CA GLY A 159 -20.18 -2.93 13.62
C GLY A 159 -18.79 -2.58 14.21
N TYR A 160 -17.79 -2.61 13.36
CA TYR A 160 -16.44 -2.18 13.70
C TYR A 160 -15.76 -1.59 12.47
N ILE A 161 -14.73 -0.81 12.69
CA ILE A 161 -13.85 -0.30 11.65
C ILE A 161 -12.43 -0.80 11.91
N THR A 162 -11.66 -0.91 10.84
CA THR A 162 -10.23 -1.26 10.88
C THR A 162 -9.39 -0.10 10.32
N ASN A 163 -8.10 -0.34 10.11
CA ASN A 163 -7.26 0.62 9.40
C ASN A 163 -7.68 0.83 7.93
N ARG A 164 -8.55 -0.02 7.38
CA ARG A 164 -9.02 0.14 6.00
C ARG A 164 -10.12 1.18 5.88
N GLU A 165 -10.98 1.30 6.88
CA GLU A 165 -12.14 2.20 6.85
C GLU A 165 -11.88 3.55 7.53
N ILE A 166 -10.95 3.62 8.50
CA ILE A 166 -10.76 4.82 9.33
C ILE A 166 -10.40 6.09 8.56
N PHE A 167 -9.78 5.95 7.39
CA PHE A 167 -9.35 7.09 6.58
C PHE A 167 -10.41 7.57 5.58
N SER A 168 -11.54 6.86 5.48
CA SER A 168 -12.67 7.18 4.60
C SER A 168 -13.93 7.60 5.36
N LEU A 169 -13.82 7.86 6.67
CA LEU A 169 -14.94 8.35 7.49
C LEU A 169 -15.44 9.72 7.01
N GLU A 170 -16.78 9.94 7.16
CA GLU A 170 -17.47 11.20 6.86
C GLU A 170 -17.75 12.01 8.11
#